data_ea4fbf414dc218826a3ee095e2b54ebd
#
_entry.id   ea4fbf414dc218826a3ee095e2b54ebd
#
_cell.length_a   1.000
_cell.length_b   1.000
_cell.length_c   1.000
_cell.angle_alpha   90.00
_cell.angle_beta   90.00
_cell.angle_gamma   90.00
#
_symmetry.space_group_name_H-M   'P 1'
#
loop_
_entity.id
_entity.type
_entity.pdbx_description
1 polymer ?
#
loop_
_entity_poly.entity_id
_entity_poly.type
_entity_poly.pdbx_seq_one_letter_code
_entity_poly.pdbx_strand_id
1 'polypeptide(L)'
;VADETTVEQAKQLIGLLWRREVPPRPGGRGPKQTVSVDAVVRAAIALADRDGYAKVSIRAVAAELGLRPMSLYTYVPSKDALAVLMADAVADEDAPIAPELPLRDRMAAIARQARAELLAHPWLLEVPPWRLVLGPGRMRRFERQLAAIDDIGRSEVELDRVIAVLTEFATGNARMAVAARRETQVMTDAQWWDVHGPLLSGAMSPEAFPLASRVGKVVGELYEAPGDPDGAFDYGLNRLLDGILPASIGP
;
A
#
# COMPACT_ATOMS: atom_id res chain seq x y z
N VAL A 1 3.43 20.82 23.88
CA VAL A 1 2.22 21.52 23.43
C VAL A 1 2.50 21.87 21.97
N ALA A 2 1.59 21.47 21.03
CA ALA A 2 1.71 21.84 19.62
C ALA A 2 1.57 23.36 19.47
N ASP A 3 2.35 23.96 18.55
CA ASP A 3 2.22 25.38 18.26
C ASP A 3 0.94 25.66 17.45
N GLU A 4 0.52 26.91 17.40
CA GLU A 4 -0.72 27.35 16.74
C GLU A 4 -0.69 27.06 15.23
N THR A 5 0.49 27.14 14.60
CA THR A 5 0.69 26.86 13.17
C THR A 5 0.45 25.37 12.86
N THR A 6 0.97 24.46 13.70
CA THR A 6 0.75 23.02 13.57
C THR A 6 -0.73 22.66 13.70
N VAL A 7 -1.44 23.29 14.64
CA VAL A 7 -2.88 23.05 14.84
C VAL A 7 -3.68 23.53 13.62
N GLU A 8 -3.37 24.68 13.05
CA GLU A 8 -4.07 25.20 11.88
C GLU A 8 -3.83 24.36 10.62
N GLN A 9 -2.59 23.90 10.40
CA GLN A 9 -2.26 22.97 9.32
C GLN A 9 -3.04 21.64 9.45
N ALA A 10 -3.14 21.10 10.66
CA ALA A 10 -3.91 19.90 10.93
C ALA A 10 -5.41 20.09 10.64
N LYS A 11 -6.01 21.21 11.08
CA LYS A 11 -7.41 21.58 10.76
C LYS A 11 -7.66 21.69 9.27
N GLN A 12 -6.74 22.33 8.55
CA GLN A 12 -6.84 22.48 7.09
C GLN A 12 -6.80 21.12 6.39
N LEU A 13 -5.86 20.24 6.77
CA LEU A 13 -5.74 18.91 6.18
C LEU A 13 -6.96 18.03 6.48
N ILE A 14 -7.42 18.00 7.74
CA ILE A 14 -8.64 17.27 8.12
C ILE A 14 -9.84 17.81 7.36
N GLY A 15 -10.00 19.14 7.26
CA GLY A 15 -11.07 19.75 6.49
C GLY A 15 -11.04 19.37 5.00
N LEU A 16 -9.85 19.22 4.41
CA LEU A 16 -9.70 18.75 3.03
C LEU A 16 -10.06 17.26 2.88
N LEU A 17 -9.63 16.42 3.79
CA LEU A 17 -9.93 14.98 3.79
C LEU A 17 -11.44 14.75 3.91
N TRP A 18 -12.10 15.39 4.90
CA TRP A 18 -13.50 15.19 5.24
C TRP A 18 -14.46 16.14 4.51
N ARG A 19 -13.99 16.82 3.46
CA ARG A 19 -14.75 17.86 2.71
C ARG A 19 -16.09 17.39 2.13
N ARG A 20 -16.25 16.09 1.87
CA ARG A 20 -17.48 15.51 1.32
C ARG A 20 -18.46 15.08 2.40
N GLU A 21 -17.95 14.78 3.61
CA GLU A 21 -18.75 14.30 4.75
C GLU A 21 -19.28 15.46 5.60
N VAL A 22 -18.64 16.64 5.51
CA VAL A 22 -19.05 17.82 6.25
C VAL A 22 -19.80 18.77 5.31
N PRO A 23 -21.07 19.11 5.59
CA PRO A 23 -21.84 20.04 4.77
C PRO A 23 -21.10 21.37 4.61
N PRO A 24 -21.09 21.99 3.41
CA PRO A 24 -20.49 23.30 3.23
C PRO A 24 -21.18 24.34 4.11
N ARG A 25 -20.39 25.17 4.80
CA ARG A 25 -20.94 26.29 5.58
C ARG A 25 -21.74 27.22 4.67
N PRO A 26 -22.97 27.59 5.03
CA PRO A 26 -23.75 28.54 4.25
C PRO A 26 -23.03 29.91 4.20
N GLY A 27 -22.72 30.41 3.01
CA GLY A 27 -22.22 31.79 2.83
C GLY A 27 -20.93 31.97 2.03
N GLY A 28 -20.23 30.91 1.62
CA GLY A 28 -18.99 31.01 0.84
C GLY A 28 -19.21 31.11 -0.67
N ARG A 29 -19.58 32.29 -1.23
CA ARG A 29 -19.44 32.60 -2.66
C ARG A 29 -17.97 32.95 -2.95
N GLY A 30 -17.13 31.93 -3.10
CA GLY A 30 -15.82 32.10 -3.74
C GLY A 30 -15.92 32.08 -5.27
N PRO A 31 -14.88 32.52 -6.01
CA PRO A 31 -14.83 32.39 -7.46
C PRO A 31 -15.10 30.93 -7.86
N LYS A 32 -15.84 30.73 -8.98
CA LYS A 32 -16.17 29.39 -9.48
C LYS A 32 -14.86 28.63 -9.71
N GLN A 33 -14.57 27.66 -8.86
CA GLN A 33 -13.38 26.80 -9.02
C GLN A 33 -13.52 26.04 -10.33
N THR A 34 -12.53 26.16 -11.20
CA THR A 34 -12.48 25.48 -12.51
C THR A 34 -12.21 23.98 -12.39
N VAL A 35 -11.60 23.55 -11.28
CA VAL A 35 -11.20 22.17 -10.99
C VAL A 35 -11.60 21.85 -9.55
N SER A 36 -11.90 20.60 -9.23
CA SER A 36 -12.16 20.15 -7.87
C SER A 36 -10.89 19.59 -7.21
N VAL A 37 -10.85 19.56 -5.87
CA VAL A 37 -9.78 18.84 -5.13
C VAL A 37 -9.68 17.39 -5.58
N ASP A 38 -10.81 16.74 -5.87
CA ASP A 38 -10.83 15.36 -6.36
C ASP A 38 -10.17 15.19 -7.74
N ALA A 39 -10.33 16.18 -8.62
CA ALA A 39 -9.64 16.16 -9.91
C ALA A 39 -8.12 16.35 -9.74
N VAL A 40 -7.69 17.18 -8.78
CA VAL A 40 -6.29 17.33 -8.42
C VAL A 40 -5.70 16.03 -7.90
N VAL A 41 -6.41 15.37 -6.98
CA VAL A 41 -5.98 14.08 -6.39
C VAL A 41 -5.88 13.00 -7.46
N ARG A 42 -6.89 12.84 -8.33
CA ARG A 42 -6.85 11.87 -9.43
C ARG A 42 -5.70 12.12 -10.41
N ALA A 43 -5.45 13.37 -10.78
CA ALA A 43 -4.32 13.72 -11.65
C ALA A 43 -2.98 13.39 -10.99
N ALA A 44 -2.85 13.61 -9.68
CA ALA A 44 -1.64 13.28 -8.93
C ALA A 44 -1.44 11.76 -8.80
N ILE A 45 -2.49 10.97 -8.57
CA ILE A 45 -2.43 9.50 -8.56
C ILE A 45 -1.99 9.00 -9.94
N ALA A 46 -2.65 9.43 -11.03
CA ALA A 46 -2.30 9.03 -12.38
C ALA A 46 -0.83 9.37 -12.74
N LEU A 47 -0.34 10.54 -12.30
CA LEU A 47 1.06 10.93 -12.46
C LEU A 47 2.01 10.01 -11.67
N ALA A 48 1.64 9.67 -10.42
CA ALA A 48 2.45 8.81 -9.57
C ALA A 48 2.52 7.37 -10.12
N ASP A 49 1.41 6.84 -10.61
CA ASP A 49 1.33 5.51 -11.21
C ASP A 49 2.14 5.41 -12.51
N ARG A 50 2.09 6.44 -13.34
CA ARG A 50 2.79 6.50 -14.63
C ARG A 50 4.29 6.74 -14.47
N ASP A 51 4.68 7.75 -13.68
CA ASP A 51 6.04 8.32 -13.68
C ASP A 51 6.76 8.15 -12.33
N GLY A 52 6.09 7.60 -11.30
CA GLY A 52 6.61 7.42 -9.95
C GLY A 52 6.42 8.64 -9.04
N TYR A 53 6.44 8.42 -7.73
CA TYR A 53 6.18 9.44 -6.71
C TYR A 53 7.19 10.60 -6.72
N ALA A 54 8.43 10.34 -7.09
CA ALA A 54 9.46 11.37 -7.21
C ALA A 54 9.09 12.48 -8.22
N LYS A 55 8.30 12.15 -9.24
CA LYS A 55 7.82 13.11 -10.25
C LYS A 55 6.59 13.90 -9.80
N VAL A 56 5.89 13.46 -8.75
CA VAL A 56 4.74 14.19 -8.22
C VAL A 56 5.22 15.47 -7.52
N SER A 57 4.77 16.58 -8.05
CA SER A 57 4.98 17.92 -7.46
C SER A 57 3.78 18.80 -7.76
N ILE A 58 3.57 19.85 -6.96
CA ILE A 58 2.50 20.83 -7.21
C ILE A 58 2.57 21.39 -8.65
N ARG A 59 3.79 21.64 -9.14
CA ARG A 59 4.00 22.14 -10.50
C ARG A 59 3.62 21.10 -11.58
N ALA A 60 4.01 19.85 -11.39
CA ALA A 60 3.72 18.78 -12.34
C ALA A 60 2.22 18.51 -12.43
N VAL A 61 1.54 18.41 -11.26
CA VAL A 61 0.09 18.19 -11.21
C VAL A 61 -0.69 19.39 -11.77
N ALA A 62 -0.23 20.63 -11.55
CA ALA A 62 -0.82 21.79 -12.18
C ALA A 62 -0.72 21.75 -13.71
N ALA A 63 0.43 21.31 -14.25
CA ALA A 63 0.63 21.15 -15.69
C ALA A 63 -0.32 20.09 -16.29
N GLU A 64 -0.51 18.93 -15.63
CA GLU A 64 -1.47 17.89 -16.05
C GLU A 64 -2.93 18.43 -16.14
N LEU A 65 -3.26 19.42 -15.33
CA LEU A 65 -4.58 20.03 -15.28
C LEU A 65 -4.72 21.31 -16.10
N GLY A 66 -3.65 21.74 -16.80
CA GLY A 66 -3.65 23.02 -17.52
C GLY A 66 -3.74 24.25 -16.60
N LEU A 67 -3.31 24.13 -15.35
CA LEU A 67 -3.37 25.19 -14.35
C LEU A 67 -2.00 25.85 -14.14
N ARG A 68 -2.02 27.11 -13.64
CA ARG A 68 -0.81 27.73 -13.11
C ARG A 68 -0.46 27.11 -11.75
N PRO A 69 0.84 26.85 -11.43
CA PRO A 69 1.22 26.23 -10.15
C PRO A 69 0.68 26.94 -8.92
N MET A 70 0.66 28.27 -8.91
CA MET A 70 0.11 29.06 -7.78
C MET A 70 -1.38 28.85 -7.57
N SER A 71 -2.13 28.53 -8.62
CA SER A 71 -3.55 28.22 -8.50
C SER A 71 -3.80 26.89 -7.78
N LEU A 72 -2.87 25.93 -7.88
CA LEU A 72 -3.02 24.63 -7.23
C LEU A 72 -2.94 24.71 -5.70
N TYR A 73 -2.18 25.66 -5.17
CA TYR A 73 -2.09 25.89 -3.72
C TYR A 73 -3.44 26.33 -3.09
N THR A 74 -4.39 26.81 -3.89
CA THR A 74 -5.74 27.09 -3.40
C THR A 74 -6.58 25.83 -3.17
N TYR A 75 -6.18 24.70 -3.76
CA TYR A 75 -6.82 23.39 -3.62
C TYR A 75 -6.11 22.50 -2.59
N VAL A 76 -4.78 22.48 -2.64
CA VAL A 76 -3.95 21.63 -1.77
C VAL A 76 -2.72 22.42 -1.31
N PRO A 77 -2.50 22.57 0.01
CA PRO A 77 -1.49 23.49 0.54
C PRO A 77 -0.03 23.01 0.36
N SER A 78 0.19 21.71 0.22
CA SER A 78 1.54 21.14 0.10
C SER A 78 1.55 19.79 -0.63
N LYS A 79 2.74 19.32 -1.03
CA LYS A 79 2.93 17.96 -1.57
C LYS A 79 2.57 16.90 -0.51
N ASP A 80 2.90 17.13 0.74
CA ASP A 80 2.60 16.19 1.82
C ASP A 80 1.09 16.06 2.05
N ALA A 81 0.36 17.18 2.05
CA ALA A 81 -1.10 17.17 2.11
C ALA A 81 -1.70 16.44 0.89
N LEU A 82 -1.13 16.65 -0.31
CA LEU A 82 -1.54 15.94 -1.51
C LEU A 82 -1.33 14.43 -1.38
N ALA A 83 -0.18 13.99 -0.86
CA ALA A 83 0.12 12.57 -0.64
C ALA A 83 -0.88 11.90 0.31
N VAL A 84 -1.27 12.59 1.38
CA VAL A 84 -2.30 12.09 2.32
C VAL A 84 -3.66 11.96 1.62
N LEU A 85 -4.06 12.94 0.82
CA LEU A 85 -5.30 12.89 0.04
C LEU A 85 -5.28 11.77 -1.01
N MET A 86 -4.15 11.55 -1.68
CA MET A 86 -3.96 10.46 -2.65
C MET A 86 -4.11 9.10 -1.96
N ALA A 87 -3.41 8.89 -0.84
CA ALA A 87 -3.48 7.63 -0.08
C ALA A 87 -4.88 7.35 0.47
N ASP A 88 -5.62 8.38 0.90
CA ASP A 88 -7.00 8.24 1.34
C ASP A 88 -7.96 7.89 0.20
N ALA A 89 -7.75 8.49 -0.98
CA ALA A 89 -8.57 8.22 -2.15
C ALA A 89 -8.41 6.78 -2.65
N VAL A 90 -7.18 6.26 -2.72
CA VAL A 90 -6.89 4.88 -3.12
C VAL A 90 -7.47 3.89 -2.09
N ALA A 91 -7.37 4.19 -0.79
CA ALA A 91 -7.96 3.36 0.26
C ALA A 91 -9.47 3.17 0.13
N ASP A 92 -10.17 4.06 -0.56
CA ASP A 92 -11.62 3.96 -0.77
C ASP A 92 -12.02 3.03 -1.93
N GLU A 93 -11.06 2.59 -2.73
CA GLU A 93 -11.29 1.77 -3.92
C GLU A 93 -11.43 0.27 -3.62
N ASP A 94 -11.11 -0.18 -2.39
CA ASP A 94 -11.21 -1.58 -2.01
C ASP A 94 -12.64 -2.12 -2.14
N ALA A 95 -12.73 -3.30 -2.76
CA ALA A 95 -13.97 -4.05 -2.81
C ALA A 95 -14.41 -4.52 -1.41
N PRO A 96 -15.71 -4.60 -1.13
CA PRO A 96 -16.22 -5.22 0.08
C PRO A 96 -15.76 -6.67 0.21
N ILE A 97 -15.46 -7.11 1.43
CA ILE A 97 -15.21 -8.52 1.74
C ILE A 97 -16.56 -9.17 2.04
N ALA A 98 -16.90 -10.21 1.28
CA ALA A 98 -18.18 -10.89 1.41
C ALA A 98 -18.27 -11.59 2.79
N PRO A 99 -19.28 -11.27 3.61
CA PRO A 99 -19.38 -11.79 5.00
C PRO A 99 -19.66 -13.29 5.07
N GLU A 100 -20.24 -13.87 4.02
CA GLU A 100 -20.54 -15.30 3.91
C GLU A 100 -19.32 -16.18 3.61
N LEU A 101 -18.18 -15.60 3.29
CA LEU A 101 -16.94 -16.35 3.12
C LEU A 101 -16.49 -16.95 4.47
N PRO A 102 -15.84 -18.13 4.44
CA PRO A 102 -15.15 -18.64 5.62
C PRO A 102 -14.21 -17.59 6.23
N LEU A 103 -14.12 -17.54 7.55
CA LEU A 103 -13.29 -16.58 8.28
C LEU A 103 -11.85 -16.50 7.73
N ARG A 104 -11.24 -17.66 7.44
CA ARG A 104 -9.91 -17.75 6.86
C ARG A 104 -9.80 -16.97 5.54
N ASP A 105 -10.82 -17.09 4.68
CA ASP A 105 -10.83 -16.44 3.38
C ASP A 105 -11.07 -14.93 3.51
N ARG A 106 -11.89 -14.50 4.48
CA ARG A 106 -12.09 -13.08 4.82
C ARG A 106 -10.78 -12.44 5.31
N MET A 107 -10.05 -13.10 6.19
CA MET A 107 -8.73 -12.65 6.64
C MET A 107 -7.70 -12.64 5.51
N ALA A 108 -7.71 -13.67 4.67
CA ALA A 108 -6.84 -13.72 3.49
C ALA A 108 -7.14 -12.56 2.52
N ALA A 109 -8.42 -12.18 2.36
CA ALA A 109 -8.83 -11.08 1.52
C ALA A 109 -8.23 -9.74 2.01
N ILE A 110 -8.17 -9.50 3.32
CA ILE A 110 -7.52 -8.30 3.88
C ILE A 110 -6.08 -8.18 3.40
N ALA A 111 -5.29 -9.24 3.55
CA ALA A 111 -3.87 -9.23 3.14
C ALA A 111 -3.71 -9.13 1.62
N ARG A 112 -4.55 -9.83 0.85
CA ARG A 112 -4.51 -9.80 -0.63
C ARG A 112 -4.89 -8.43 -1.18
N GLN A 113 -5.92 -7.78 -0.63
CA GLN A 113 -6.31 -6.43 -1.02
C GLN A 113 -5.19 -5.43 -0.73
N ALA A 114 -4.62 -5.46 0.47
CA ALA A 114 -3.49 -4.60 0.84
C ALA A 114 -2.29 -4.79 -0.09
N ARG A 115 -1.96 -6.04 -0.45
CA ARG A 115 -0.88 -6.33 -1.41
C ARG A 115 -1.21 -5.83 -2.81
N ALA A 116 -2.43 -6.11 -3.29
CA ALA A 116 -2.86 -5.74 -4.63
C ALA A 116 -2.82 -4.22 -4.85
N GLU A 117 -3.27 -3.44 -3.86
CA GLU A 117 -3.17 -1.98 -3.87
C GLU A 117 -1.73 -1.50 -4.03
N LEU A 118 -0.80 -2.04 -3.22
CA LEU A 118 0.61 -1.65 -3.27
C LEU A 118 1.30 -2.05 -4.58
N LEU A 119 0.83 -3.10 -5.23
CA LEU A 119 1.28 -3.51 -6.56
C LEU A 119 0.70 -2.64 -7.67
N ALA A 120 -0.53 -2.15 -7.50
CA ALA A 120 -1.18 -1.23 -8.43
C ALA A 120 -0.65 0.20 -8.27
N HIS A 121 -0.36 0.61 -7.02
CA HIS A 121 0.09 1.95 -6.64
C HIS A 121 1.43 1.89 -5.88
N PRO A 122 2.54 1.52 -6.53
CA PRO A 122 3.83 1.31 -5.85
C PRO A 122 4.35 2.54 -5.11
N TRP A 123 3.90 3.73 -5.48
CA TRP A 123 4.25 4.98 -4.82
C TRP A 123 3.76 5.07 -3.37
N LEU A 124 2.75 4.29 -2.98
CA LEU A 124 2.31 4.20 -1.58
C LEU A 124 3.42 3.72 -0.65
N LEU A 125 4.36 2.89 -1.15
CA LEU A 125 5.53 2.44 -0.40
C LEU A 125 6.53 3.56 -0.08
N GLU A 126 6.41 4.70 -0.75
CA GLU A 126 7.26 5.89 -0.57
C GLU A 126 6.60 6.94 0.36
N VAL A 127 5.30 6.81 0.64
CA VAL A 127 4.57 7.69 1.56
C VAL A 127 4.78 7.21 2.99
N PRO A 128 5.24 8.08 3.94
CA PRO A 128 5.43 7.68 5.33
C PRO A 128 4.13 7.21 5.98
N PRO A 129 4.02 5.95 6.46
CA PRO A 129 2.73 5.41 6.91
C PRO A 129 2.36 5.78 8.35
N TRP A 130 3.36 6.05 9.22
CA TRP A 130 3.17 6.05 10.67
C TRP A 130 2.26 7.16 11.21
N ARG A 131 2.29 8.36 10.62
CA ARG A 131 1.46 9.51 11.07
C ARG A 131 0.54 10.01 9.97
N LEU A 132 0.10 9.11 9.12
CA LEU A 132 -0.81 9.46 8.05
C LEU A 132 -2.18 9.80 8.64
N VAL A 133 -2.64 11.03 8.41
CA VAL A 133 -3.94 11.50 8.92
C VAL A 133 -5.05 10.66 8.28
N LEU A 134 -5.97 10.16 9.12
CA LEU A 134 -7.08 9.32 8.66
C LEU A 134 -8.17 10.16 8.02
N GLY A 135 -8.39 9.91 6.74
CA GLY A 135 -9.52 10.42 6.00
C GLY A 135 -10.66 9.40 5.91
N PRO A 136 -11.77 9.78 5.27
CA PRO A 136 -12.94 8.90 5.16
C PRO A 136 -12.69 7.62 4.36
N GLY A 137 -11.81 7.64 3.36
CA GLY A 137 -11.45 6.45 2.58
C GLY A 137 -10.74 5.40 3.44
N ARG A 138 -9.73 5.81 4.19
CA ARG A 138 -9.01 4.93 5.11
C ARG A 138 -9.88 4.45 6.27
N MET A 139 -10.77 5.30 6.78
CA MET A 139 -11.72 4.90 7.83
C MET A 139 -12.71 3.85 7.30
N ARG A 140 -13.26 4.04 6.09
CA ARG A 140 -14.14 3.03 5.47
C ARG A 140 -13.42 1.71 5.20
N ARG A 141 -12.16 1.75 4.79
CA ARG A 141 -11.32 0.53 4.67
C ARG A 141 -11.20 -0.18 6.01
N PHE A 142 -10.81 0.53 7.06
CA PHE A 142 -10.64 -0.06 8.39
C PHE A 142 -11.94 -0.65 8.92
N GLU A 143 -13.06 0.03 8.72
CA GLU A 143 -14.40 -0.48 9.05
C GLU A 143 -14.74 -1.78 8.32
N ARG A 144 -14.45 -1.86 7.00
CA ARG A 144 -14.64 -3.09 6.22
C ARG A 144 -13.75 -4.23 6.72
N GLN A 145 -12.51 -3.94 7.09
CA GLN A 145 -11.58 -4.93 7.63
C GLN A 145 -12.03 -5.43 9.00
N LEU A 146 -12.48 -4.55 9.88
CA LEU A 146 -13.05 -4.92 11.18
C LEU A 146 -14.31 -5.77 10.99
N ALA A 147 -15.25 -5.35 10.16
CA ALA A 147 -16.47 -6.12 9.88
C ALA A 147 -16.18 -7.52 9.32
N ALA A 148 -15.04 -7.70 8.62
CA ALA A 148 -14.63 -9.00 8.11
C ALA A 148 -14.15 -9.98 9.20
N ILE A 149 -13.80 -9.48 10.40
CA ILE A 149 -13.21 -10.31 11.48
C ILE A 149 -13.85 -10.10 12.86
N ASP A 150 -14.91 -9.31 12.98
CA ASP A 150 -15.56 -8.99 14.26
C ASP A 150 -16.11 -10.22 14.98
N ASP A 151 -16.46 -11.26 14.24
CA ASP A 151 -17.03 -12.52 14.77
C ASP A 151 -16.00 -13.53 15.29
N ILE A 152 -14.71 -13.17 15.35
CA ILE A 152 -13.65 -14.12 15.81
C ILE A 152 -13.55 -14.24 17.34
N GLY A 153 -14.34 -13.48 18.09
CA GLY A 153 -14.36 -13.55 19.57
C GLY A 153 -13.09 -13.04 20.23
N ARG A 154 -12.46 -12.02 19.65
CA ARG A 154 -11.26 -11.35 20.15
C ARG A 154 -11.59 -9.97 20.71
N SER A 155 -10.71 -9.44 21.54
CA SER A 155 -10.80 -8.05 22.02
C SER A 155 -10.49 -7.05 20.90
N GLU A 156 -10.95 -5.80 21.04
CA GLU A 156 -10.72 -4.71 20.09
C GLU A 156 -9.22 -4.52 19.79
N VAL A 157 -8.37 -4.68 20.80
CA VAL A 157 -6.91 -4.61 20.66
C VAL A 157 -6.37 -5.76 19.81
N GLU A 158 -6.95 -6.96 19.96
CA GLU A 158 -6.53 -8.11 19.14
C GLU A 158 -7.04 -7.99 17.71
N LEU A 159 -8.25 -7.47 17.47
CA LEU A 159 -8.77 -7.19 16.14
C LEU A 159 -7.87 -6.21 15.39
N ASP A 160 -7.49 -5.10 16.02
CA ASP A 160 -6.52 -4.13 15.46
C ASP A 160 -5.19 -4.79 15.12
N ARG A 161 -4.64 -5.61 16.03
CA ARG A 161 -3.37 -6.33 15.81
C ARG A 161 -3.45 -7.35 14.67
N VAL A 162 -4.57 -8.04 14.51
CA VAL A 162 -4.78 -8.99 13.41
C VAL A 162 -4.72 -8.24 12.07
N ILE A 163 -5.43 -7.12 11.96
CA ILE A 163 -5.40 -6.29 10.75
C ILE A 163 -3.98 -5.76 10.50
N ALA A 164 -3.30 -5.26 11.55
CA ALA A 164 -1.94 -4.76 11.43
C ALA A 164 -0.97 -5.85 10.92
N VAL A 165 -0.97 -7.03 11.53
CA VAL A 165 -0.09 -8.15 11.11
C VAL A 165 -0.33 -8.55 9.65
N LEU A 166 -1.60 -8.66 9.22
CA LEU A 166 -1.94 -9.03 7.85
C LEU A 166 -1.48 -7.96 6.84
N THR A 167 -1.69 -6.69 7.15
CA THR A 167 -1.35 -5.57 6.27
C THR A 167 0.15 -5.28 6.26
N GLU A 168 0.85 -5.42 7.38
CA GLU A 168 2.31 -5.27 7.46
C GLU A 168 3.03 -6.40 6.71
N PHE A 169 2.57 -7.65 6.86
CA PHE A 169 3.09 -8.77 6.08
C PHE A 169 2.91 -8.52 4.57
N ALA A 170 1.70 -8.13 4.15
CA ALA A 170 1.40 -7.80 2.77
C ALA A 170 2.30 -6.66 2.24
N THR A 171 2.53 -5.61 3.05
CA THR A 171 3.39 -4.48 2.72
C THR A 171 4.84 -4.90 2.53
N GLY A 172 5.36 -5.71 3.45
CA GLY A 172 6.73 -6.23 3.35
C GLY A 172 6.96 -7.04 2.08
N ASN A 173 6.02 -7.94 1.76
CA ASN A 173 6.07 -8.74 0.55
C ASN A 173 5.89 -7.90 -0.73
N ALA A 174 4.92 -6.97 -0.75
CA ALA A 174 4.70 -6.09 -1.89
C ALA A 174 5.95 -5.26 -2.23
N ARG A 175 6.71 -4.81 -1.23
CA ARG A 175 7.98 -4.11 -1.43
C ARG A 175 8.97 -4.93 -2.22
N MET A 176 9.10 -6.22 -1.89
CA MET A 176 9.98 -7.14 -2.63
C MET A 176 9.45 -7.40 -4.06
N ALA A 177 8.15 -7.63 -4.22
CA ALA A 177 7.54 -7.86 -5.52
C ALA A 177 7.67 -6.62 -6.45
N VAL A 178 7.50 -5.40 -5.91
CA VAL A 178 7.71 -4.17 -6.67
C VAL A 178 9.18 -4.01 -7.07
N ALA A 179 10.12 -4.31 -6.19
CA ALA A 179 11.55 -4.27 -6.50
C ALA A 179 11.89 -5.26 -7.63
N ALA A 180 11.45 -6.52 -7.51
CA ALA A 180 11.64 -7.54 -8.53
C ALA A 180 11.10 -7.08 -9.90
N ARG A 181 9.86 -6.57 -9.96
CA ARG A 181 9.26 -6.06 -11.20
C ARG A 181 10.06 -4.92 -11.84
N ARG A 182 10.62 -4.01 -11.03
CA ARG A 182 11.46 -2.91 -11.53
C ARG A 182 12.78 -3.41 -12.13
N GLU A 183 13.41 -4.37 -11.50
CA GLU A 183 14.68 -4.96 -11.97
C GLU A 183 14.46 -5.78 -13.25
N THR A 184 13.39 -6.57 -13.31
CA THR A 184 13.03 -7.38 -14.49
C THR A 184 12.76 -6.52 -15.75
N GLN A 185 12.37 -5.25 -15.59
CA GLN A 185 12.26 -4.31 -16.73
C GLN A 185 13.61 -3.98 -17.37
N VAL A 186 14.71 -4.08 -16.64
CA VAL A 186 16.07 -3.81 -17.11
C VAL A 186 16.74 -5.06 -17.67
N MET A 187 16.60 -6.18 -16.96
CA MET A 187 17.13 -7.49 -17.30
C MET A 187 16.17 -8.55 -16.75
N THR A 188 15.79 -9.54 -17.56
CA THR A 188 14.93 -10.62 -17.07
C THR A 188 15.64 -11.45 -16.02
N ASP A 189 14.87 -12.06 -15.11
CA ASP A 189 15.43 -12.90 -14.05
C ASP A 189 16.23 -14.08 -14.64
N ALA A 190 15.71 -14.71 -15.70
CA ALA A 190 16.42 -15.79 -16.42
C ALA A 190 17.77 -15.31 -16.99
N GLN A 191 17.80 -14.12 -17.65
CA GLN A 191 19.06 -13.55 -18.17
C GLN A 191 20.05 -13.26 -17.04
N TRP A 192 19.55 -12.75 -15.92
CA TRP A 192 20.39 -12.49 -14.74
C TRP A 192 20.94 -13.79 -14.17
N TRP A 193 20.09 -14.81 -14.07
CA TRP A 193 20.45 -16.12 -13.53
C TRP A 193 21.44 -16.87 -14.41
N ASP A 194 21.26 -16.84 -15.73
CA ASP A 194 22.18 -17.45 -16.70
C ASP A 194 23.62 -16.92 -16.54
N VAL A 195 23.77 -15.66 -16.18
CA VAL A 195 25.10 -15.06 -15.95
C VAL A 195 25.61 -15.35 -14.54
N HIS A 196 24.78 -15.11 -13.52
CA HIS A 196 25.23 -15.11 -12.12
C HIS A 196 25.20 -16.50 -11.48
N GLY A 197 24.28 -17.38 -11.87
CA GLY A 197 24.14 -18.72 -11.30
C GLY A 197 25.41 -19.57 -11.41
N PRO A 198 25.99 -19.73 -12.60
CA PRO A 198 27.26 -20.49 -12.76
C PRO A 198 28.43 -19.86 -12.00
N LEU A 199 28.53 -18.52 -11.99
CA LEU A 199 29.60 -17.82 -11.28
C LEU A 199 29.48 -17.98 -9.76
N LEU A 200 28.26 -17.88 -9.23
CA LEU A 200 27.98 -18.10 -7.81
C LEU A 200 28.28 -19.54 -7.42
N SER A 201 27.86 -20.52 -8.24
CA SER A 201 28.15 -21.94 -8.00
C SER A 201 29.65 -22.24 -7.99
N GLY A 202 30.44 -21.54 -8.83
CA GLY A 202 31.91 -21.67 -8.85
C GLY A 202 32.60 -20.98 -7.67
N ALA A 203 31.99 -19.92 -7.13
CA ALA A 203 32.55 -19.17 -5.99
C ALA A 203 32.17 -19.77 -4.62
N MET A 204 31.01 -20.43 -4.53
CA MET A 204 30.53 -21.03 -3.29
C MET A 204 31.14 -22.43 -3.08
N SER A 205 31.92 -22.59 -1.98
CA SER A 205 32.36 -23.92 -1.56
C SER A 205 31.22 -24.64 -0.83
N PRO A 206 30.80 -25.85 -1.31
CA PRO A 206 29.80 -26.66 -0.62
C PRO A 206 30.21 -27.07 0.79
N GLU A 207 31.53 -27.16 1.06
CA GLU A 207 32.07 -27.47 2.38
C GLU A 207 31.88 -26.30 3.35
N ALA A 208 32.07 -25.07 2.88
CA ALA A 208 31.88 -23.86 3.68
C ALA A 208 30.38 -23.51 3.84
N PHE A 209 29.55 -23.79 2.83
CA PHE A 209 28.13 -23.42 2.79
C PHE A 209 27.21 -24.59 2.40
N PRO A 210 27.20 -25.71 3.14
CA PRO A 210 26.53 -26.93 2.72
C PRO A 210 25.02 -26.80 2.60
N LEU A 211 24.36 -26.05 3.51
CA LEU A 211 22.92 -25.82 3.46
C LEU A 211 22.54 -24.84 2.37
N ALA A 212 23.26 -23.72 2.25
CA ALA A 212 23.03 -22.74 1.22
C ALA A 212 23.21 -23.29 -0.19
N SER A 213 24.27 -24.11 -0.40
CA SER A 213 24.52 -24.76 -1.67
C SER A 213 23.42 -25.77 -2.03
N ARG A 214 22.97 -26.58 -1.06
CA ARG A 214 21.87 -27.53 -1.27
C ARG A 214 20.54 -26.87 -1.59
N VAL A 215 20.15 -25.87 -0.78
CA VAL A 215 18.87 -25.14 -0.96
C VAL A 215 18.94 -24.28 -2.21
N GLY A 216 20.03 -23.51 -2.39
CA GLY A 216 20.20 -22.59 -3.50
C GLY A 216 20.18 -23.30 -4.87
N LYS A 217 20.73 -24.50 -4.96
CA LYS A 217 20.68 -25.33 -6.19
C LYS A 217 19.21 -25.61 -6.57
N VAL A 218 18.43 -26.15 -5.63
CA VAL A 218 17.01 -26.51 -5.89
C VAL A 218 16.16 -25.30 -6.20
N VAL A 219 16.31 -24.22 -5.42
CA VAL A 219 15.52 -22.98 -5.57
C VAL A 219 15.91 -22.26 -6.85
N GLY A 220 17.21 -22.17 -7.16
CA GLY A 220 17.70 -21.53 -8.38
C GLY A 220 17.25 -22.25 -9.65
N GLU A 221 17.29 -23.59 -9.66
CA GLU A 221 16.78 -24.40 -10.78
C GLU A 221 15.25 -24.29 -10.93
N LEU A 222 14.51 -24.10 -9.83
CA LEU A 222 13.05 -24.01 -9.84
C LEU A 222 12.53 -22.66 -10.31
N TYR A 223 13.15 -21.57 -9.84
CA TYR A 223 12.64 -20.23 -10.09
C TYR A 223 13.32 -19.53 -11.26
N GLU A 224 14.53 -19.93 -11.61
CA GLU A 224 15.41 -19.23 -12.56
C GLU A 224 15.45 -17.72 -12.25
N ALA A 225 15.45 -17.39 -10.94
CA ALA A 225 15.31 -16.06 -10.39
C ALA A 225 15.96 -15.98 -9.00
N PRO A 226 16.29 -14.78 -8.49
CA PRO A 226 16.81 -14.61 -7.12
C PRO A 226 15.81 -14.98 -6.03
N GLY A 227 14.52 -15.09 -6.36
CA GLY A 227 13.47 -15.47 -5.43
C GLY A 227 12.08 -15.47 -6.08
N ASP A 228 11.08 -15.89 -5.30
CA ASP A 228 9.66 -15.93 -5.69
C ASP A 228 8.80 -15.15 -4.69
N PRO A 229 8.61 -13.85 -4.90
CA PRO A 229 7.77 -13.02 -4.01
C PRO A 229 6.31 -13.47 -3.94
N ASP A 230 5.76 -14.02 -5.03
CA ASP A 230 4.35 -14.44 -5.08
C ASP A 230 4.14 -15.74 -4.30
N GLY A 231 4.96 -16.75 -4.51
CA GLY A 231 4.91 -17.98 -3.73
C GLY A 231 5.28 -17.76 -2.26
N ALA A 232 6.21 -16.85 -1.96
CA ALA A 232 6.53 -16.46 -0.59
C ALA A 232 5.34 -15.77 0.10
N PHE A 233 4.55 -14.97 -0.63
CA PHE A 233 3.33 -14.38 -0.10
C PHE A 233 2.30 -15.44 0.26
N ASP A 234 1.99 -16.34 -0.65
CA ASP A 234 0.97 -17.36 -0.43
C ASP A 234 1.38 -18.32 0.70
N TYR A 235 2.63 -18.74 0.74
CA TYR A 235 3.15 -19.57 1.82
C TYR A 235 3.07 -18.87 3.17
N GLY A 236 3.57 -17.62 3.24
CA GLY A 236 3.62 -16.86 4.48
C GLY A 236 2.22 -16.51 4.99
N LEU A 237 1.31 -16.08 4.10
CA LEU A 237 -0.08 -15.80 4.45
C LEU A 237 -0.75 -17.03 5.06
N ASN A 238 -0.58 -18.20 4.45
CA ASN A 238 -1.15 -19.43 5.00
C ASN A 238 -0.62 -19.74 6.41
N ARG A 239 0.69 -19.58 6.66
CA ARG A 239 1.27 -19.78 7.99
C ARG A 239 0.80 -18.76 9.02
N LEU A 240 0.63 -17.49 8.62
CA LEU A 240 0.06 -16.46 9.49
C LEU A 240 -1.38 -16.80 9.88
N LEU A 241 -2.20 -17.18 8.92
CA LEU A 241 -3.59 -17.56 9.18
C LEU A 241 -3.72 -18.80 10.07
N ASP A 242 -2.84 -19.79 9.90
CA ASP A 242 -2.79 -20.96 10.77
C ASP A 242 -2.46 -20.59 12.23
N GLY A 243 -1.62 -19.55 12.43
CA GLY A 243 -1.25 -19.07 13.75
C GLY A 243 -2.27 -18.15 14.41
N ILE A 244 -3.05 -17.40 13.62
CA ILE A 244 -4.06 -16.47 14.15
C ILE A 244 -5.38 -17.18 14.44
N LEU A 245 -5.79 -18.08 13.57
CA LEU A 245 -7.00 -18.87 13.76
C LEU A 245 -6.80 -19.88 14.89
N PRO A 246 -7.80 -20.11 15.75
CA PRO A 246 -7.71 -21.20 16.73
C PRO A 246 -7.47 -22.52 15.99
N ALA A 247 -6.59 -23.35 16.54
CA ALA A 247 -6.46 -24.71 16.06
C ALA A 247 -7.86 -25.33 16.01
N SER A 248 -8.28 -25.85 14.86
CA SER A 248 -9.51 -26.60 14.77
C SER A 248 -9.39 -27.74 15.79
N ILE A 249 -10.09 -27.64 16.91
CA ILE A 249 -10.25 -28.77 17.82
C ILE A 249 -11.06 -29.75 16.98
N GLY A 250 -10.38 -30.73 16.40
CA GLY A 250 -11.03 -31.81 15.68
C GLY A 250 -12.02 -32.51 16.62
N PRO A 251 -13.09 -33.06 16.06
CA PRO A 251 -14.13 -33.75 16.84
C PRO A 251 -13.55 -34.92 17.61
#